data_c4e04373c9cc0dd58a9b40e589d9f9e6
#
_entry.id   c4e04373c9cc0dd58a9b40e589d9f9e6
#
_cell.length_a   1.000
_cell.length_b   1.000
_cell.length_c   1.000
_cell.angle_alpha   90.00
_cell.angle_beta   90.00
_cell.angle_gamma   90.00
#
_symmetry.space_group_name_H-M   'P 1'
#
loop_
_entity.id
_entity.type
_entity.pdbx_description
1 polymer ?
#
loop_
_entity_poly.entity_id
_entity_poly.type
_entity_poly.pdbx_seq_one_letter_code
_entity_poly.pdbx_strand_id
1 'polypeptide(L)'
;MRKLEVLVVLAVLEVLGAACSSPSREELASLAAKGYYQHLIDGDYEHFVEGRVMADSLPEDYRSQLIDSYSQFLAQQQAARGGIKEVSIARAFTDSTQHYTSVLLTLSYADSTSEEVVVPMVEHNGRWMMK
;
A
#
# COMPACT_ATOMS: atom_id res chain seq x y z
N MET A 1 -11.13 4.77 -47.60
CA MET A 1 -10.59 3.54 -47.03
C MET A 1 -9.15 3.68 -46.58
N ARG A 2 -8.22 4.16 -47.38
CA ARG A 2 -6.82 4.30 -46.98
C ARG A 2 -6.58 5.29 -45.84
N LYS A 3 -7.39 6.34 -45.73
CA LYS A 3 -7.29 7.32 -44.63
C LYS A 3 -7.71 6.76 -43.27
N LEU A 4 -8.65 5.84 -43.26
CA LEU A 4 -9.11 5.17 -42.03
C LEU A 4 -8.06 4.21 -41.49
N GLU A 5 -7.34 3.50 -42.35
CA GLU A 5 -6.28 2.59 -41.93
C GLU A 5 -5.10 3.33 -41.31
N VAL A 6 -4.73 4.47 -41.85
CA VAL A 6 -3.66 5.33 -41.34
C VAL A 6 -4.05 5.89 -39.95
N LEU A 7 -5.30 6.29 -39.75
CA LEU A 7 -5.80 6.79 -38.49
C LEU A 7 -5.78 5.72 -37.38
N VAL A 8 -6.11 4.47 -37.74
CA VAL A 8 -6.08 3.34 -36.79
C VAL A 8 -4.64 3.03 -36.35
N VAL A 9 -3.69 3.08 -37.27
CA VAL A 9 -2.27 2.87 -36.97
C VAL A 9 -1.72 3.95 -36.05
N LEU A 10 -2.09 5.21 -36.26
CA LEU A 10 -1.69 6.33 -35.41
C LEU A 10 -2.25 6.21 -34.00
N ALA A 11 -3.51 5.80 -33.86
CA ALA A 11 -4.13 5.59 -32.55
C ALA A 11 -3.43 4.47 -31.74
N VAL A 12 -3.02 3.39 -32.42
CA VAL A 12 -2.28 2.29 -31.78
C VAL A 12 -0.90 2.76 -31.30
N LEU A 13 -0.23 3.62 -32.05
CA LEU A 13 1.07 4.19 -31.67
C LEU A 13 0.96 5.10 -30.42
N GLU A 14 -0.09 5.87 -30.29
CA GLU A 14 -0.34 6.70 -29.11
C GLU A 14 -0.54 5.87 -27.84
N VAL A 15 -1.29 4.79 -27.95
CA VAL A 15 -1.51 3.86 -26.82
C VAL A 15 -0.20 3.19 -26.40
N LEU A 16 0.65 2.80 -27.32
CA LEU A 16 1.97 2.24 -27.02
C LEU A 16 2.89 3.26 -26.35
N GLY A 17 2.83 4.54 -26.76
CA GLY A 17 3.60 5.61 -26.15
C GLY A 17 3.20 5.85 -24.68
N ALA A 18 1.91 5.80 -24.37
CA ALA A 18 1.40 5.95 -23.00
C ALA A 18 1.77 4.79 -22.10
N ALA A 19 1.92 3.57 -22.64
CA ALA A 19 2.28 2.38 -21.88
C ALA A 19 3.76 2.33 -21.48
N CYS A 20 4.62 3.22 -21.99
CA CYS A 20 6.05 3.27 -21.69
C CYS A 20 6.41 4.11 -20.47
N SER A 21 5.42 4.71 -19.79
CA SER A 21 5.66 5.53 -18.60
C SER A 21 6.00 4.64 -17.39
N SER A 22 7.14 4.91 -16.75
CA SER A 22 7.52 4.23 -15.52
C SER A 22 6.74 4.80 -14.34
N PRO A 23 6.32 3.98 -13.36
CA PRO A 23 5.67 4.47 -12.16
C PRO A 23 6.63 5.31 -11.33
N SER A 24 6.10 6.33 -10.66
CA SER A 24 6.87 7.19 -9.77
C SER A 24 7.21 6.46 -8.47
N ARG A 25 8.16 7.02 -7.72
CA ARG A 25 8.52 6.54 -6.38
C ARG A 25 7.28 6.51 -5.47
N GLU A 26 6.50 7.58 -5.50
CA GLU A 26 5.27 7.71 -4.70
C GLU A 26 4.23 6.66 -5.08
N GLU A 27 4.09 6.36 -6.35
CA GLU A 27 3.17 5.31 -6.81
C GLU A 27 3.59 3.93 -6.34
N LEU A 28 4.89 3.61 -6.45
CA LEU A 28 5.42 2.33 -6.01
C LEU A 28 5.29 2.15 -4.49
N ALA A 29 5.63 3.19 -3.72
CA ALA A 29 5.48 3.18 -2.27
C ALA A 29 4.00 3.02 -1.87
N SER A 30 3.09 3.70 -2.55
CA SER A 30 1.65 3.64 -2.28
C SER A 30 1.09 2.25 -2.53
N LEU A 31 1.45 1.63 -3.64
CA LEU A 31 1.01 0.27 -3.95
C LEU A 31 1.52 -0.74 -2.93
N ALA A 32 2.78 -0.62 -2.52
CA ALA A 32 3.35 -1.49 -1.50
C ALA A 32 2.66 -1.32 -0.15
N ALA A 33 2.46 -0.08 0.30
CA ALA A 33 1.77 0.21 1.57
C ALA A 33 0.35 -0.35 1.57
N LYS A 34 -0.39 -0.13 0.50
CA LYS A 34 -1.74 -0.68 0.34
C LYS A 34 -1.73 -2.20 0.40
N GLY A 35 -0.77 -2.85 -0.26
CA GLY A 35 -0.63 -4.30 -0.25
C GLY A 35 -0.40 -4.85 1.16
N TYR A 36 0.46 -4.23 1.95
CA TYR A 36 0.70 -4.63 3.32
C TYR A 36 -0.56 -4.47 4.19
N TYR A 37 -1.25 -3.35 4.06
CA TYR A 37 -2.49 -3.13 4.81
C TYR A 37 -3.62 -4.06 4.36
N GLN A 38 -3.62 -4.49 3.11
CA GLN A 38 -4.55 -5.50 2.64
C GLN A 38 -4.32 -6.84 3.35
N HIS A 39 -3.05 -7.23 3.56
CA HIS A 39 -2.72 -8.41 4.36
C HIS A 39 -3.27 -8.29 5.78
N LEU A 40 -3.11 -7.12 6.39
CA LEU A 40 -3.64 -6.86 7.73
C LEU A 40 -5.16 -7.05 7.78
N ILE A 41 -5.88 -6.47 6.83
CA ILE A 41 -7.34 -6.57 6.75
C ILE A 41 -7.79 -8.01 6.54
N ASP A 42 -7.06 -8.78 5.75
CA ASP A 42 -7.36 -10.17 5.46
C ASP A 42 -6.98 -11.12 6.60
N GLY A 43 -6.40 -10.62 7.68
CA GLY A 43 -5.97 -11.43 8.81
C GLY A 43 -4.64 -12.12 8.63
N ASP A 44 -3.89 -11.76 7.60
CA ASP A 44 -2.56 -12.28 7.31
C ASP A 44 -1.51 -11.42 8.00
N TYR A 45 -1.47 -11.52 9.31
CA TYR A 45 -0.63 -10.68 10.16
C TYR A 45 0.86 -10.93 9.96
N GLU A 46 1.23 -12.15 9.61
CA GLU A 46 2.64 -12.48 9.36
C GLU A 46 3.19 -11.71 8.17
N HIS A 47 2.47 -11.69 7.05
CA HIS A 47 2.89 -10.91 5.88
C HIS A 47 2.89 -9.42 6.17
N PHE A 48 1.97 -8.94 7.01
CA PHE A 48 1.97 -7.54 7.42
C PHE A 48 3.23 -7.19 8.21
N VAL A 49 3.62 -8.02 9.17
CA VAL A 49 4.85 -7.82 9.96
C VAL A 49 6.10 -7.91 9.08
N GLU A 50 6.12 -8.85 8.14
CA GLU A 50 7.23 -9.02 7.19
C GLU A 50 7.43 -7.81 6.27
N GLY A 51 6.42 -6.97 6.11
CA GLY A 51 6.52 -5.73 5.35
C GLY A 51 7.33 -4.63 6.02
N ARG A 52 7.76 -4.84 7.27
CA ARG A 52 8.59 -3.87 7.99
C ARG A 52 10.06 -4.07 7.70
N VAL A 53 10.81 -2.97 7.60
CA VAL A 53 12.26 -3.02 7.56
C VAL A 53 12.75 -3.70 8.84
N MET A 54 13.74 -4.58 8.75
CA MET A 54 14.29 -5.32 9.88
C MET A 54 13.36 -6.37 10.50
N ALA A 55 12.30 -6.75 9.80
CA ALA A 55 11.39 -7.80 10.30
C ALA A 55 12.11 -9.11 10.60
N ASP A 56 13.11 -9.45 9.79
CA ASP A 56 13.92 -10.66 9.96
C ASP A 56 14.77 -10.64 11.23
N SER A 57 15.02 -9.46 11.79
CA SER A 57 15.83 -9.27 13.00
C SER A 57 15.00 -9.27 14.29
N LEU A 58 13.67 -9.35 14.17
CA LEU A 58 12.79 -9.35 15.35
C LEU A 58 12.91 -10.66 16.11
N PRO A 59 13.08 -10.60 17.45
CA PRO A 59 12.99 -11.81 18.27
C PRO A 59 11.62 -12.48 18.11
N GLU A 60 11.58 -13.79 18.18
CA GLU A 60 10.37 -14.59 17.99
C GLU A 60 9.24 -14.16 18.94
N ASP A 61 9.55 -13.93 20.20
CA ASP A 61 8.57 -13.49 21.21
C ASP A 61 7.98 -12.14 20.87
N TYR A 62 8.80 -11.21 20.40
CA TYR A 62 8.34 -9.88 20.02
C TYR A 62 7.46 -9.94 18.77
N ARG A 63 7.85 -10.76 17.80
CA ARG A 63 7.07 -11.00 16.58
C ARG A 63 5.68 -11.53 16.93
N SER A 64 5.61 -12.52 17.81
CA SER A 64 4.34 -13.09 18.28
C SER A 64 3.47 -12.06 18.97
N GLN A 65 4.05 -11.19 19.80
CA GLN A 65 3.32 -10.11 20.47
C GLN A 65 2.76 -9.09 19.47
N LEU A 66 3.52 -8.75 18.42
CA LEU A 66 3.02 -7.86 17.36
C LEU A 66 1.83 -8.48 16.64
N ILE A 67 1.91 -9.76 16.29
CA ILE A 67 0.83 -10.48 15.62
C ILE A 67 -0.43 -10.47 16.49
N ASP A 68 -0.30 -10.77 17.78
CA ASP A 68 -1.40 -10.74 18.72
C ASP A 68 -2.01 -9.33 18.82
N SER A 69 -1.18 -8.29 18.86
CA SER A 69 -1.63 -6.91 18.94
C SER A 69 -2.45 -6.51 17.71
N TYR A 70 -2.02 -6.89 16.52
CA TYR A 70 -2.77 -6.61 15.30
C TYR A 70 -4.09 -7.37 15.26
N SER A 71 -4.09 -8.62 15.69
CA SER A 71 -5.30 -9.42 15.80
C SER A 71 -6.32 -8.76 16.73
N GLN A 72 -5.87 -8.29 17.91
CA GLN A 72 -6.72 -7.57 18.86
C GLN A 72 -7.24 -6.26 18.30
N PHE A 73 -6.38 -5.52 17.59
CA PHE A 73 -6.79 -4.27 16.94
C PHE A 73 -7.94 -4.51 15.95
N LEU A 74 -7.82 -5.52 15.09
CA LEU A 74 -8.88 -5.84 14.13
C LEU A 74 -10.17 -6.29 14.82
N ALA A 75 -10.05 -7.06 15.91
CA ALA A 75 -11.22 -7.49 16.69
C ALA A 75 -11.94 -6.27 17.31
N GLN A 76 -11.18 -5.30 17.83
CA GLN A 76 -11.74 -4.06 18.37
C GLN A 76 -12.45 -3.24 17.30
N GLN A 77 -11.87 -3.13 16.10
CA GLN A 77 -12.51 -2.40 15.00
C GLN A 77 -13.78 -3.11 14.55
N GLN A 78 -13.77 -4.45 14.53
CA GLN A 78 -14.96 -5.23 14.22
C GLN A 78 -16.10 -4.95 15.21
N ALA A 79 -15.78 -4.90 16.50
CA ALA A 79 -16.76 -4.64 17.55
C ALA A 79 -17.27 -3.20 17.53
N ALA A 80 -16.38 -2.23 17.30
CA ALA A 80 -16.70 -0.81 17.40
C ALA A 80 -17.34 -0.23 16.12
N ARG A 81 -16.88 -0.67 14.95
CA ARG A 81 -17.23 -0.05 13.65
C ARG A 81 -17.69 -1.04 12.58
N GLY A 82 -17.88 -2.30 12.93
CA GLY A 82 -18.24 -3.35 11.99
C GLY A 82 -17.08 -3.88 11.16
N GLY A 83 -15.86 -3.47 11.46
CA GLY A 83 -14.64 -3.90 10.79
C GLY A 83 -14.19 -2.99 9.67
N ILE A 84 -12.93 -3.16 9.26
CA ILE A 84 -12.34 -2.43 8.15
C ILE A 84 -12.82 -3.10 6.86
N LYS A 85 -13.51 -2.36 6.02
CA LYS A 85 -14.10 -2.84 4.79
C LYS A 85 -13.16 -2.71 3.60
N GLU A 86 -12.38 -1.62 3.55
CA GLU A 86 -11.55 -1.30 2.40
C GLU A 86 -10.39 -0.42 2.81
N VAL A 87 -9.25 -0.59 2.13
CA VAL A 87 -8.12 0.32 2.19
C VAL A 87 -7.93 0.97 0.82
N SER A 88 -7.78 2.28 0.79
CA SER A 88 -7.52 3.03 -0.43
C SER A 88 -6.37 4.00 -0.24
N ILE A 89 -5.75 4.40 -1.35
CA ILE A 89 -4.63 5.34 -1.34
C ILE A 89 -5.21 6.75 -1.44
N ALA A 90 -4.93 7.60 -0.43
CA ALA A 90 -5.32 8.99 -0.47
C ALA A 90 -4.27 9.84 -1.21
N ARG A 91 -3.02 9.76 -0.78
CA ARG A 91 -1.90 10.50 -1.40
C ARG A 91 -0.58 9.98 -0.85
N ALA A 92 0.53 10.41 -1.49
CA ALA A 92 1.88 10.11 -1.03
C ALA A 92 2.80 11.28 -1.33
N PHE A 93 3.80 11.49 -0.49
CA PHE A 93 4.83 12.50 -0.71
C PHE A 93 6.16 12.03 -0.14
N THR A 94 7.25 12.42 -0.80
CA THR A 94 8.60 12.07 -0.39
C THR A 94 9.23 13.23 0.37
N ASP A 95 9.75 12.94 1.56
CA ASP A 95 10.55 13.87 2.34
C ASP A 95 12.02 13.65 1.97
N SER A 96 12.59 14.61 1.25
CA SER A 96 13.98 14.50 0.79
C SER A 96 15.00 14.59 1.92
N THR A 97 14.65 15.18 3.06
CA THR A 97 15.56 15.31 4.21
C THR A 97 15.60 14.05 5.05
N GLN A 98 14.53 13.27 5.10
CA GLN A 98 14.43 12.07 5.93
C GLN A 98 14.53 10.77 5.12
N HIS A 99 14.62 10.87 3.81
CA HIS A 99 14.80 9.74 2.89
C HIS A 99 13.70 8.66 2.97
N TYR A 100 12.46 9.08 3.21
CA TYR A 100 11.32 8.18 3.16
C TYR A 100 10.13 8.83 2.43
N THR A 101 9.21 7.98 2.00
CA THR A 101 7.96 8.41 1.36
C THR A 101 6.81 8.12 2.31
N SER A 102 6.09 9.16 2.70
CA SER A 102 4.88 9.00 3.51
C SER A 102 3.70 8.69 2.61
N VAL A 103 3.05 7.56 2.86
CA VAL A 103 1.84 7.16 2.16
C VAL A 103 0.66 7.35 3.11
N LEU A 104 -0.35 8.10 2.66
CA LEU A 104 -1.59 8.25 3.41
C LEU A 104 -2.60 7.27 2.83
N LEU A 105 -3.04 6.34 3.66
CA LEU A 105 -4.08 5.39 3.33
C LEU A 105 -5.36 5.77 4.04
N THR A 106 -6.49 5.56 3.38
CA THR A 106 -7.80 5.71 3.99
C THR A 106 -8.35 4.32 4.31
N LEU A 107 -8.66 4.11 5.59
CA LEU A 107 -9.34 2.89 6.04
C LEU A 107 -10.83 3.20 6.13
N SER A 108 -11.64 2.49 5.36
CA SER A 108 -13.10 2.65 5.36
C SER A 108 -13.72 1.53 6.16
N TYR A 109 -14.60 1.89 7.08
CA TYR A 109 -15.24 0.95 8.00
C TYR A 109 -16.67 0.63 7.57
N ALA A 110 -17.19 -0.50 8.02
CA ALA A 110 -18.53 -0.95 7.65
C ALA A 110 -19.64 -0.02 8.14
N ASP A 111 -19.40 0.77 9.19
CA ASP A 111 -20.33 1.76 9.73
C ASP A 111 -20.36 3.08 8.95
N SER A 112 -19.72 3.13 7.78
CA SER A 112 -19.60 4.31 6.91
C SER A 112 -18.66 5.39 7.44
N THR A 113 -17.90 5.13 8.50
CA THR A 113 -16.83 6.01 8.94
C THR A 113 -15.52 5.67 8.22
N SER A 114 -14.56 6.59 8.24
CA SER A 114 -13.25 6.37 7.68
C SER A 114 -12.17 7.05 8.53
N GLU A 115 -10.93 6.62 8.33
CA GLU A 115 -9.78 7.12 9.08
C GLU A 115 -8.57 7.13 8.16
N GLU A 116 -7.74 8.17 8.24
CA GLU A 116 -6.47 8.21 7.51
C GLU A 116 -5.34 7.69 8.41
N VAL A 117 -4.48 6.86 7.83
CA VAL A 117 -3.25 6.41 8.48
C VAL A 117 -2.05 6.83 7.65
N VAL A 118 -0.98 7.23 8.32
CA VAL A 118 0.27 7.62 7.66
C VAL A 118 1.23 6.45 7.77
N VAL A 119 1.72 5.98 6.62
CA VAL A 119 2.63 4.85 6.54
C VAL A 119 3.95 5.34 5.95
N PRO A 120 5.01 5.50 6.77
CA PRO A 120 6.33 5.83 6.24
C PRO A 120 6.93 4.62 5.52
N MET A 121 7.28 4.82 4.25
CA MET A 121 7.82 3.77 3.40
C MET A 121 9.26 4.10 3.00
N VAL A 122 10.11 3.10 3.01
CA VAL A 122 11.51 3.20 2.56
C VAL A 122 11.80 2.12 1.54
N GLU A 123 12.68 2.42 0.60
CA GLU A 123 13.20 1.42 -0.32
C GLU A 123 14.40 0.74 0.33
N HIS A 124 14.30 -0.57 0.50
CA HIS A 124 15.33 -1.37 1.15
C HIS A 124 15.60 -2.61 0.29
N ASN A 125 16.85 -2.76 -0.18
CA ASN A 125 17.24 -3.86 -1.06
C ASN A 125 16.31 -4.03 -2.27
N GLY A 126 15.92 -2.92 -2.88
CA GLY A 126 15.05 -2.92 -4.07
C GLY A 126 13.58 -3.16 -3.79
N ARG A 127 13.17 -3.22 -2.53
CA ARG A 127 11.78 -3.42 -2.13
C ARG A 127 11.27 -2.24 -1.30
N TRP A 128 10.03 -1.86 -1.51
CA TRP A 128 9.38 -0.86 -0.67
C TRP A 128 8.85 -1.53 0.59
N MET A 129 9.28 -1.04 1.74
CA MET A 129 8.95 -1.60 3.04
C MET A 129 8.51 -0.51 4.00
N MET A 130 7.71 -0.88 5.00
CA MET A 130 7.31 0.02 6.07
C MET A 130 8.50 0.27 7.00
N LYS A 131 8.73 1.54 7.34
CA LYS A 131 9.79 1.95 8.24
C LYS A 131 9.52 1.53 9.68
#